data_8b564d4677d5116a0725dc4ac7db5b79
#
_entry.id   8b564d4677d5116a0725dc4ac7db5b79
#
_cell.length_a   1.000
_cell.length_b   1.000
_cell.length_c   1.000
_cell.angle_alpha   90.00
_cell.angle_beta   90.00
_cell.angle_gamma   90.00
#
_symmetry.space_group_name_H-M   'P 1'
#
loop_
_entity.id
_entity.type
_entity.pdbx_description
1 polymer ?
#
loop_
_entity_poly.entity_id
_entity_poly.type
_entity_poly.pdbx_seq_one_letter_code
_entity_poly.pdbx_strand_id
1 'polypeptide(L)'
;MVLLECFRAHQLNIMLVLSGICAILAIFVPFTNTMTKSRKLALVSMEISAMLLLIFDRFAYIYRGDISTNGYWMVRISNFMVFLCTSILCYSFALYSKDLATNELERQKTPVRLKVVEGVLITQMILVILNLFFGFFYYIDESNKYQRAPLFFCSYFLPFVALILMFSLIFQCRNKLGRGLRITLLLFSVCPIVAAVFQFYAYGISSVNITISAMAIILYLFAFVDMNKTVERARNIEIDYLKKEQKDIQLLFEQTAEALASAIDAKDKYTHGHSNRVADYTRMIAEELGVEGEELDRIYYVALLHDCGKIGVPDKILRKPERLNDEEFEVIKSHTVHGGEILDHFKSLNNVGEGALYHHERYDGRGYPEGRKGEDIPLIARMICVADSFDAMNSNRVYRKKLTKEDILNEIEKNKGTQFDPKIADVFLGLIKSGKIDMK
;
A
#
# COMPACT_ATOMS: atom_id res chain seq x y z
N MET A 1 -21.17 -49.18 -5.06
CA MET A 1 -20.17 -50.26 -4.92
C MET A 1 -18.87 -49.92 -5.67
N VAL A 2 -18.89 -49.72 -6.96
CA VAL A 2 -17.71 -49.42 -7.80
C VAL A 2 -16.88 -48.20 -7.30
N LEU A 3 -17.51 -47.10 -6.90
CA LEU A 3 -16.84 -45.90 -6.42
C LEU A 3 -16.09 -46.14 -5.09
N LEU A 4 -16.65 -46.98 -4.22
CA LEU A 4 -16.06 -47.35 -2.94
C LEU A 4 -14.83 -48.24 -3.11
N GLU A 5 -14.88 -49.18 -4.06
CA GLU A 5 -13.76 -50.04 -4.42
C GLU A 5 -12.64 -49.28 -5.08
N CYS A 6 -12.95 -48.33 -5.98
CA CYS A 6 -11.99 -47.43 -6.58
C CYS A 6 -11.28 -46.57 -5.50
N PHE A 7 -12.04 -45.99 -4.57
CA PHE A 7 -11.48 -45.20 -3.47
C PHE A 7 -10.56 -46.05 -2.56
N ARG A 8 -10.98 -47.26 -2.24
CA ARG A 8 -10.18 -48.22 -1.45
C ARG A 8 -8.86 -48.59 -2.14
N ALA A 9 -8.87 -48.76 -3.46
CA ALA A 9 -7.69 -49.08 -4.28
C ALA A 9 -6.69 -47.93 -4.31
N HIS A 10 -7.18 -46.69 -4.32
CA HIS A 10 -6.33 -45.47 -4.49
C HIS A 10 -6.05 -44.72 -3.19
N GLN A 11 -6.66 -45.06 -2.05
CA GLN A 11 -6.53 -44.26 -0.82
C GLN A 11 -5.07 -44.07 -0.35
N LEU A 12 -4.21 -45.11 -0.53
CA LEU A 12 -2.79 -45.03 -0.15
C LEU A 12 -2.01 -43.97 -0.98
N ASN A 13 -2.38 -43.82 -2.25
CA ASN A 13 -1.79 -42.78 -3.12
C ASN A 13 -2.35 -41.41 -2.76
N ILE A 14 -3.63 -41.27 -2.47
CA ILE A 14 -4.26 -40.03 -2.00
C ILE A 14 -3.60 -39.57 -0.70
N MET A 15 -3.37 -40.45 0.26
CA MET A 15 -2.67 -40.15 1.52
C MET A 15 -1.26 -39.61 1.25
N LEU A 16 -0.51 -40.25 0.33
CA LEU A 16 0.84 -39.84 -0.01
C LEU A 16 0.86 -38.42 -0.64
N VAL A 17 -0.03 -38.16 -1.60
CA VAL A 17 -0.11 -36.84 -2.27
C VAL A 17 -0.51 -35.76 -1.28
N LEU A 18 -1.54 -35.97 -0.48
CA LEU A 18 -1.99 -34.99 0.52
C LEU A 18 -0.91 -34.76 1.59
N SER A 19 -0.19 -35.80 2.03
CA SER A 19 0.92 -35.63 2.99
C SER A 19 2.04 -34.77 2.41
N GLY A 20 2.37 -34.95 1.12
CA GLY A 20 3.32 -34.10 0.41
C GLY A 20 2.88 -32.63 0.33
N ILE A 21 1.61 -32.39 0.07
CA ILE A 21 1.05 -31.04 0.06
C ILE A 21 1.15 -30.41 1.46
N CYS A 22 0.76 -31.11 2.51
CA CYS A 22 0.89 -30.62 3.90
C CYS A 22 2.34 -30.29 4.25
N ALA A 23 3.32 -31.12 3.83
CA ALA A 23 4.74 -30.87 4.05
C ALA A 23 5.20 -29.55 3.40
N ILE A 24 4.82 -29.34 2.15
CA ILE A 24 5.13 -28.11 1.41
C ILE A 24 4.51 -26.90 2.13
N LEU A 25 3.24 -26.96 2.50
CA LEU A 25 2.54 -25.87 3.18
C LEU A 25 3.18 -25.55 4.54
N ALA A 26 3.57 -26.57 5.32
CA ALA A 26 4.25 -26.38 6.60
C ALA A 26 5.58 -25.60 6.45
N ILE A 27 6.30 -25.80 5.34
CA ILE A 27 7.54 -25.08 5.05
C ILE A 27 7.25 -23.62 4.68
N PHE A 28 6.18 -23.34 3.93
CA PHE A 28 5.88 -21.98 3.46
C PHE A 28 5.26 -21.06 4.52
N VAL A 29 4.51 -21.60 5.49
CA VAL A 29 3.86 -20.78 6.55
C VAL A 29 4.83 -19.85 7.29
N PRO A 30 6.03 -20.28 7.74
CA PRO A 30 6.95 -19.42 8.49
C PRO A 30 7.39 -18.16 7.73
N PHE A 31 7.44 -18.22 6.41
CA PHE A 31 7.87 -17.10 5.55
C PHE A 31 6.81 -16.02 5.35
N THR A 32 5.58 -16.23 5.80
CA THR A 32 4.53 -15.21 5.74
C THR A 32 4.78 -14.12 6.78
N ASN A 33 5.02 -12.86 6.37
CA ASN A 33 5.34 -11.77 7.31
C ASN A 33 4.12 -11.13 7.98
N THR A 34 2.93 -11.44 7.55
CA THR A 34 1.69 -10.75 7.91
C THR A 34 0.85 -11.45 8.97
N MET A 35 1.20 -12.69 9.35
CA MET A 35 0.49 -13.44 10.39
C MET A 35 1.14 -13.26 11.77
N THR A 36 0.31 -13.31 12.83
CA THR A 36 0.80 -13.40 14.21
C THR A 36 1.63 -14.66 14.43
N LYS A 37 2.60 -14.62 15.34
CA LYS A 37 3.43 -15.80 15.68
C LYS A 37 2.57 -16.98 16.13
N SER A 38 1.51 -16.72 16.90
CA SER A 38 0.58 -17.73 17.40
C SER A 38 -0.17 -18.41 16.23
N ARG A 39 -0.67 -17.64 15.26
CA ARG A 39 -1.37 -18.16 14.08
C ARG A 39 -0.48 -18.99 13.19
N LYS A 40 0.77 -18.53 12.95
CA LYS A 40 1.78 -19.30 12.21
C LYS A 40 2.05 -20.63 12.87
N LEU A 41 2.31 -20.62 14.19
CA LEU A 41 2.58 -21.85 14.94
C LEU A 41 1.41 -22.83 14.86
N ALA A 42 0.16 -22.35 14.99
CA ALA A 42 -1.02 -23.16 14.88
C ALA A 42 -1.16 -23.80 13.48
N LEU A 43 -0.96 -23.04 12.41
CA LEU A 43 -1.01 -23.55 11.03
C LEU A 43 0.12 -24.54 10.75
N VAL A 44 1.36 -24.24 11.14
CA VAL A 44 2.51 -25.15 10.96
C VAL A 44 2.27 -26.45 11.71
N SER A 45 1.83 -26.38 12.97
CA SER A 45 1.51 -27.56 13.77
C SER A 45 0.38 -28.38 13.16
N MET A 46 -0.63 -27.72 12.58
CA MET A 46 -1.75 -28.39 11.91
C MET A 46 -1.29 -29.12 10.65
N GLU A 47 -0.49 -28.49 9.79
CA GLU A 47 0.01 -29.11 8.55
C GLU A 47 1.00 -30.23 8.83
N ILE A 48 1.93 -30.07 9.80
CA ILE A 48 2.84 -31.14 10.24
C ILE A 48 2.04 -32.33 10.79
N SER A 49 1.04 -32.07 11.63
CA SER A 49 0.21 -33.12 12.19
C SER A 49 -0.61 -33.86 11.12
N ALA A 50 -1.14 -33.12 10.12
CA ALA A 50 -1.85 -33.73 8.98
C ALA A 50 -0.90 -34.56 8.10
N MET A 51 0.29 -34.09 7.84
CA MET A 51 1.33 -34.85 7.13
C MET A 51 1.65 -36.17 7.83
N LEU A 52 1.98 -36.10 9.12
CA LEU A 52 2.33 -37.29 9.93
C LEU A 52 1.16 -38.23 10.06
N LEU A 53 -0.05 -37.70 10.28
CA LEU A 53 -1.29 -38.48 10.32
C LEU A 53 -1.45 -39.36 9.08
N LEU A 54 -1.33 -38.79 7.88
CA LEU A 54 -1.49 -39.51 6.62
C LEU A 54 -0.34 -40.50 6.35
N ILE A 55 0.90 -40.16 6.71
CA ILE A 55 2.06 -41.06 6.57
C ILE A 55 1.88 -42.30 7.47
N PHE A 56 1.57 -42.09 8.74
CA PHE A 56 1.39 -43.19 9.68
C PHE A 56 0.12 -44.01 9.39
N ASP A 57 -0.95 -43.36 8.95
CA ASP A 57 -2.16 -44.09 8.53
C ASP A 57 -1.86 -45.00 7.32
N ARG A 58 -1.09 -44.47 6.34
CA ARG A 58 -0.61 -45.26 5.21
C ARG A 58 0.23 -46.48 5.66
N PHE A 59 1.16 -46.28 6.60
CA PHE A 59 1.97 -47.37 7.15
C PHE A 59 1.13 -48.40 7.92
N ALA A 60 0.12 -47.98 8.67
CA ALA A 60 -0.79 -48.88 9.34
C ALA A 60 -1.50 -49.83 8.36
N TYR A 61 -1.81 -49.38 7.14
CA TYR A 61 -2.37 -50.23 6.09
C TYR A 61 -1.33 -51.13 5.41
N ILE A 62 -0.11 -50.63 5.12
CA ILE A 62 0.96 -51.37 4.41
C ILE A 62 1.43 -52.54 5.26
N TYR A 63 1.68 -52.32 6.55
CA TYR A 63 2.23 -53.35 7.45
C TYR A 63 1.15 -54.22 8.14
N ARG A 64 -0.12 -54.04 7.81
CA ARG A 64 -1.23 -54.79 8.40
C ARG A 64 -1.07 -56.27 8.13
N GLY A 65 -0.92 -57.09 9.20
CA GLY A 65 -0.74 -58.55 9.13
C GLY A 65 0.68 -59.00 8.81
N ASP A 66 1.63 -58.10 8.71
CA ASP A 66 3.06 -58.44 8.62
C ASP A 66 3.58 -58.83 9.99
N ILE A 67 3.94 -60.14 10.17
CA ILE A 67 4.43 -60.71 11.43
C ILE A 67 5.94 -60.56 11.62
N SER A 68 6.65 -59.94 10.67
CA SER A 68 8.07 -59.63 10.83
C SER A 68 8.30 -58.67 12.01
N THR A 69 9.53 -58.63 12.54
CA THR A 69 9.89 -57.71 13.62
C THR A 69 9.60 -56.24 13.22
N ASN A 70 9.89 -55.87 11.98
CA ASN A 70 9.59 -54.56 11.45
C ASN A 70 8.08 -54.32 11.38
N GLY A 71 7.30 -55.26 10.85
CA GLY A 71 5.85 -55.17 10.77
C GLY A 71 5.21 -55.06 12.15
N TYR A 72 5.72 -55.78 13.13
CA TYR A 72 5.26 -55.70 14.51
C TYR A 72 5.32 -54.30 15.11
N TRP A 73 6.46 -53.64 14.99
CA TRP A 73 6.65 -52.27 15.50
C TRP A 73 5.92 -51.23 14.65
N MET A 74 5.97 -51.37 13.33
CA MET A 74 5.33 -50.41 12.43
C MET A 74 3.82 -50.32 12.62
N VAL A 75 3.12 -51.42 12.80
CA VAL A 75 1.67 -51.40 13.06
C VAL A 75 1.34 -50.71 14.38
N ARG A 76 2.10 -50.97 15.45
CA ARG A 76 1.87 -50.37 16.78
C ARG A 76 2.15 -48.88 16.80
N ILE A 77 3.32 -48.47 16.30
CA ILE A 77 3.72 -47.05 16.21
C ILE A 77 2.74 -46.30 15.33
N SER A 78 2.41 -46.82 14.15
CA SER A 78 1.55 -46.13 13.19
C SER A 78 0.15 -45.91 13.76
N ASN A 79 -0.49 -46.92 14.34
CA ASN A 79 -1.81 -46.73 14.93
C ASN A 79 -1.79 -45.73 16.10
N PHE A 80 -0.78 -45.78 16.98
CA PHE A 80 -0.63 -44.79 18.05
C PHE A 80 -0.49 -43.36 17.48
N MET A 81 0.37 -43.19 16.49
CA MET A 81 0.61 -41.87 15.86
C MET A 81 -0.64 -41.34 15.14
N VAL A 82 -1.46 -42.19 14.52
CA VAL A 82 -2.72 -41.77 13.90
C VAL A 82 -3.64 -41.12 14.92
N PHE A 83 -3.87 -41.72 16.09
CA PHE A 83 -4.72 -41.13 17.13
C PHE A 83 -4.10 -39.88 17.76
N LEU A 84 -2.78 -39.89 17.99
CA LEU A 84 -2.07 -38.72 18.54
C LEU A 84 -2.09 -37.55 17.60
N CYS A 85 -1.72 -37.72 16.32
CA CYS A 85 -1.68 -36.68 15.32
C CYS A 85 -3.08 -36.08 15.06
N THR A 86 -4.14 -36.92 15.06
CA THR A 86 -5.52 -36.43 14.95
C THR A 86 -5.87 -35.49 16.10
N SER A 87 -5.45 -35.83 17.34
CA SER A 87 -5.72 -35.01 18.52
C SER A 87 -4.92 -33.69 18.46
N ILE A 88 -3.66 -33.73 18.05
CA ILE A 88 -2.80 -32.54 17.89
C ILE A 88 -3.36 -31.63 16.77
N LEU A 89 -3.83 -32.21 15.67
CA LEU A 89 -4.42 -31.45 14.56
C LEU A 89 -5.68 -30.70 15.02
N CYS A 90 -6.59 -31.34 15.74
CA CYS A 90 -7.76 -30.69 16.34
C CYS A 90 -7.36 -29.59 17.34
N TYR A 91 -6.32 -29.81 18.14
CA TYR A 91 -5.81 -28.82 19.08
C TYR A 91 -5.21 -27.61 18.36
N SER A 92 -4.46 -27.83 17.29
CA SER A 92 -3.91 -26.78 16.44
C SER A 92 -5.01 -25.93 15.79
N PHE A 93 -6.12 -26.55 15.36
CA PHE A 93 -7.30 -25.85 14.87
C PHE A 93 -7.95 -24.98 15.96
N ALA A 94 -8.02 -25.48 17.19
CA ALA A 94 -8.51 -24.68 18.33
C ALA A 94 -7.59 -23.48 18.64
N LEU A 95 -6.26 -23.65 18.59
CA LEU A 95 -5.29 -22.56 18.75
C LEU A 95 -5.42 -21.50 17.65
N TYR A 96 -5.56 -21.92 16.40
CA TYR A 96 -5.81 -21.03 15.27
C TYR A 96 -7.08 -20.19 15.49
N SER A 97 -8.17 -20.84 15.86
CA SER A 97 -9.45 -20.18 16.11
C SER A 97 -9.42 -19.27 17.35
N LYS A 98 -8.58 -19.60 18.35
CA LYS A 98 -8.35 -18.75 19.53
C LYS A 98 -7.65 -17.45 19.14
N ASP A 99 -6.58 -17.54 18.35
CA ASP A 99 -5.85 -16.35 17.84
C ASP A 99 -6.78 -15.47 17.01
N LEU A 100 -7.60 -16.06 16.13
CA LEU A 100 -8.59 -15.34 15.34
C LEU A 100 -9.62 -14.64 16.23
N ALA A 101 -10.12 -15.31 17.28
CA ALA A 101 -11.13 -14.73 18.18
C ALA A 101 -10.56 -13.61 19.06
N THR A 102 -9.30 -13.65 19.46
CA THR A 102 -8.69 -12.64 20.32
C THR A 102 -8.16 -11.44 19.54
N ASN A 103 -7.50 -11.64 18.39
CA ASN A 103 -6.81 -10.59 17.66
C ASN A 103 -7.69 -9.91 16.60
N GLU A 104 -8.51 -10.68 15.85
CA GLU A 104 -9.35 -10.06 14.81
C GLU A 104 -10.74 -9.65 15.30
N LEU A 105 -11.27 -10.33 16.32
CA LEU A 105 -12.59 -10.02 16.86
C LEU A 105 -12.54 -9.09 18.08
N GLU A 106 -11.35 -8.55 18.42
CA GLU A 106 -11.11 -7.61 19.53
C GLU A 106 -11.75 -8.04 20.86
N ARG A 107 -11.80 -9.33 21.14
CA ARG A 107 -12.32 -9.83 22.40
C ARG A 107 -11.24 -9.77 23.46
N GLN A 108 -11.41 -8.92 24.45
CA GLN A 108 -10.49 -8.79 25.60
C GLN A 108 -10.30 -10.07 26.42
N LYS A 109 -11.23 -11.04 26.35
CA LYS A 109 -11.16 -12.32 27.10
C LYS A 109 -11.40 -13.50 26.18
N THR A 110 -10.57 -14.54 26.32
CA THR A 110 -10.76 -15.85 25.64
C THR A 110 -12.13 -16.43 26.00
N PRO A 111 -12.98 -16.78 25.01
CA PRO A 111 -14.27 -17.40 25.28
C PRO A 111 -14.13 -18.67 26.11
N VAL A 112 -15.01 -18.85 27.11
CA VAL A 112 -14.98 -20.03 27.99
C VAL A 112 -15.03 -21.33 27.19
N ARG A 113 -15.79 -21.36 26.08
CA ARG A 113 -15.88 -22.53 25.19
C ARG A 113 -14.51 -22.96 24.66
N LEU A 114 -13.61 -22.03 24.32
CA LEU A 114 -12.26 -22.37 23.85
C LEU A 114 -11.40 -23.01 24.96
N LYS A 115 -11.52 -22.53 26.19
CA LYS A 115 -10.85 -23.17 27.33
C LYS A 115 -11.35 -24.60 27.56
N VAL A 116 -12.67 -24.81 27.40
CA VAL A 116 -13.26 -26.16 27.48
C VAL A 116 -12.74 -27.06 26.35
N VAL A 117 -12.67 -26.54 25.11
CA VAL A 117 -12.11 -27.26 23.95
C VAL A 117 -10.66 -27.65 24.19
N GLU A 118 -9.82 -26.72 24.67
CA GLU A 118 -8.42 -27.02 25.02
C GLU A 118 -8.32 -28.14 26.07
N GLY A 119 -9.10 -28.06 27.14
CA GLY A 119 -9.15 -29.09 28.18
C GLY A 119 -9.59 -30.45 27.67
N VAL A 120 -10.65 -30.50 26.85
CA VAL A 120 -11.17 -31.72 26.22
C VAL A 120 -10.12 -32.38 25.33
N LEU A 121 -9.43 -31.61 24.50
CA LEU A 121 -8.41 -32.14 23.58
C LEU A 121 -7.13 -32.57 24.29
N ILE A 122 -6.73 -31.91 25.37
CA ILE A 122 -5.62 -32.36 26.22
C ILE A 122 -5.99 -33.69 26.90
N THR A 123 -7.21 -33.80 27.43
CA THR A 123 -7.70 -35.03 28.02
C THR A 123 -7.67 -36.17 26.99
N GLN A 124 -8.09 -35.90 25.75
CA GLN A 124 -8.02 -36.90 24.65
C GLN A 124 -6.58 -37.39 24.42
N MET A 125 -5.59 -36.46 24.36
CA MET A 125 -4.18 -36.81 24.17
C MET A 125 -3.68 -37.75 25.32
N ILE A 126 -4.04 -37.42 26.56
CA ILE A 126 -3.69 -38.26 27.72
C ILE A 126 -4.30 -39.65 27.60
N LEU A 127 -5.58 -39.75 27.21
CA LEU A 127 -6.26 -41.00 27.01
C LEU A 127 -5.63 -41.83 25.89
N VAL A 128 -5.17 -41.22 24.81
CA VAL A 128 -4.45 -41.88 23.70
C VAL A 128 -3.12 -42.48 24.21
N ILE A 129 -2.39 -41.76 25.08
CA ILE A 129 -1.16 -42.28 25.69
C ILE A 129 -1.47 -43.43 26.64
N LEU A 130 -2.50 -43.32 27.47
CA LEU A 130 -2.91 -44.38 28.39
C LEU A 130 -3.38 -45.64 27.64
N ASN A 131 -3.92 -45.48 26.42
CA ASN A 131 -4.31 -46.65 25.60
C ASN A 131 -3.12 -47.56 25.26
N LEU A 132 -1.87 -47.08 25.26
CA LEU A 132 -0.68 -47.91 25.05
C LEU A 132 -0.55 -48.99 26.13
N PHE A 133 -1.01 -48.70 27.36
CA PHE A 133 -0.89 -49.57 28.50
C PHE A 133 -2.14 -50.43 28.74
N PHE A 134 -3.32 -49.90 28.45
CA PHE A 134 -4.59 -50.50 28.82
C PHE A 134 -5.38 -51.06 27.63
N GLY A 135 -5.08 -50.67 26.38
CA GLY A 135 -5.72 -51.18 25.16
C GLY A 135 -7.25 -50.97 25.08
N PHE A 136 -7.80 -49.92 25.72
CA PHE A 136 -9.24 -49.73 25.82
C PHE A 136 -9.90 -49.15 24.55
N PHE A 137 -9.16 -48.42 23.71
CA PHE A 137 -9.65 -47.93 22.42
C PHE A 137 -9.43 -48.95 21.31
N TYR A 138 -8.23 -49.51 21.25
CA TYR A 138 -7.85 -50.53 20.27
C TYR A 138 -6.71 -51.40 20.83
N TYR A 139 -6.54 -52.57 20.25
CA TYR A 139 -5.41 -53.43 20.47
C TYR A 139 -4.94 -54.07 19.15
N ILE A 140 -3.76 -54.59 19.12
CA ILE A 140 -3.20 -55.31 17.99
C ILE A 140 -3.20 -56.81 18.34
N ASP A 141 -3.87 -57.61 17.52
CA ASP A 141 -4.00 -59.06 17.76
C ASP A 141 -2.68 -59.82 17.42
N GLU A 142 -2.67 -61.12 17.67
CA GLU A 142 -1.53 -62.04 17.42
C GLU A 142 -1.15 -62.09 15.93
N SER A 143 -2.10 -61.89 15.02
CA SER A 143 -1.86 -61.82 13.58
C SER A 143 -1.42 -60.42 13.09
N ASN A 144 -0.99 -59.55 14.00
CA ASN A 144 -0.55 -58.20 13.77
C ASN A 144 -1.58 -57.31 13.03
N LYS A 145 -2.85 -57.51 13.39
CA LYS A 145 -3.96 -56.73 12.84
C LYS A 145 -4.60 -55.83 13.90
N TYR A 146 -4.95 -54.61 13.51
CA TYR A 146 -5.71 -53.68 14.33
C TYR A 146 -7.12 -54.22 14.61
N GLN A 147 -7.51 -54.17 15.88
CA GLN A 147 -8.85 -54.56 16.37
C GLN A 147 -9.42 -53.43 17.22
N ARG A 148 -10.71 -53.14 17.07
CA ARG A 148 -11.42 -52.17 17.89
C ARG A 148 -11.71 -52.78 19.28
N ALA A 149 -11.36 -52.07 20.34
CA ALA A 149 -11.69 -52.42 21.71
C ALA A 149 -13.09 -51.90 22.10
N PRO A 150 -13.67 -52.33 23.23
CA PRO A 150 -15.02 -51.94 23.65
C PRO A 150 -15.24 -50.44 23.76
N LEU A 151 -14.24 -49.66 24.19
CA LEU A 151 -14.32 -48.20 24.32
C LEU A 151 -13.86 -47.46 23.06
N PHE A 152 -13.75 -48.11 21.92
CA PHE A 152 -13.35 -47.48 20.65
C PHE A 152 -14.16 -46.23 20.33
N PHE A 153 -15.46 -46.20 20.57
CA PHE A 153 -16.30 -45.05 20.32
C PHE A 153 -15.91 -43.81 21.16
N CYS A 154 -15.36 -44.04 22.35
CA CYS A 154 -14.90 -42.93 23.20
C CYS A 154 -13.72 -42.15 22.58
N SER A 155 -12.93 -42.79 21.71
CA SER A 155 -11.83 -42.13 21.01
C SER A 155 -12.30 -41.04 20.05
N TYR A 156 -13.53 -41.08 19.54
CA TYR A 156 -14.16 -40.09 18.68
C TYR A 156 -15.01 -39.07 19.44
N PHE A 157 -15.50 -39.45 20.63
CA PHE A 157 -16.48 -38.67 21.37
C PHE A 157 -15.90 -37.29 21.78
N LEU A 158 -14.70 -37.24 22.39
CA LEU A 158 -14.08 -36.00 22.84
C LEU A 158 -13.70 -35.07 21.66
N PRO A 159 -13.05 -35.53 20.57
CA PRO A 159 -12.85 -34.72 19.38
C PRO A 159 -14.15 -34.16 18.79
N PHE A 160 -15.26 -34.95 18.78
CA PHE A 160 -16.55 -34.46 18.27
C PHE A 160 -17.13 -33.36 19.14
N VAL A 161 -17.08 -33.49 20.46
CA VAL A 161 -17.49 -32.43 21.40
C VAL A 161 -16.69 -31.15 21.12
N ALA A 162 -15.37 -31.27 20.95
CA ALA A 162 -14.52 -30.14 20.63
C ALA A 162 -14.94 -29.49 19.30
N LEU A 163 -15.15 -30.26 18.22
CA LEU A 163 -15.57 -29.73 16.91
C LEU A 163 -16.96 -29.07 16.96
N ILE A 164 -17.91 -29.60 17.70
CA ILE A 164 -19.25 -29.00 17.89
C ILE A 164 -19.16 -27.68 18.64
N LEU A 165 -18.36 -27.62 19.70
CA LEU A 165 -18.12 -26.36 20.43
C LEU A 165 -17.45 -25.30 19.55
N MET A 166 -16.49 -25.72 18.72
CA MET A 166 -15.83 -24.85 17.75
C MET A 166 -16.82 -24.34 16.69
N PHE A 167 -17.65 -25.22 16.13
CA PHE A 167 -18.71 -24.82 15.20
C PHE A 167 -19.61 -23.73 15.80
N SER A 168 -20.08 -23.95 17.04
CA SER A 168 -20.93 -23.00 17.77
C SER A 168 -20.24 -21.62 17.95
N LEU A 169 -18.95 -21.62 18.24
CA LEU A 169 -18.16 -20.38 18.39
C LEU A 169 -18.00 -19.64 17.05
N ILE A 170 -17.60 -20.36 16.01
CA ILE A 170 -17.40 -19.80 14.66
C ILE A 170 -18.72 -19.26 14.11
N PHE A 171 -19.82 -19.99 14.32
CA PHE A 171 -21.16 -19.56 13.91
C PHE A 171 -21.60 -18.26 14.62
N GLN A 172 -21.27 -18.11 15.90
CA GLN A 172 -21.54 -16.87 16.65
C GLN A 172 -20.76 -15.67 16.08
N CYS A 173 -19.54 -15.90 15.59
CA CYS A 173 -18.65 -14.86 15.06
C CYS A 173 -18.77 -14.67 13.54
N ARG A 174 -19.71 -15.36 12.88
CA ARG A 174 -19.79 -15.47 11.41
C ARG A 174 -19.81 -14.14 10.64
N ASN A 175 -20.40 -13.09 11.21
CA ASN A 175 -20.57 -11.80 10.54
C ASN A 175 -19.27 -10.96 10.51
N LYS A 176 -18.30 -11.31 11.35
CA LYS A 176 -17.00 -10.61 11.44
C LYS A 176 -15.90 -11.27 10.61
N LEU A 177 -16.17 -12.46 10.07
CA LEU A 177 -15.21 -13.24 9.29
C LEU A 177 -15.45 -13.07 7.79
N GLY A 178 -14.38 -13.04 7.00
CA GLY A 178 -14.44 -13.09 5.55
C GLY A 178 -15.23 -14.32 5.07
N ARG A 179 -16.00 -14.19 3.98
CA ARG A 179 -16.92 -15.25 3.52
C ARG A 179 -16.22 -16.60 3.31
N GLY A 180 -15.05 -16.60 2.67
CA GLY A 180 -14.29 -17.83 2.38
C GLY A 180 -13.77 -18.49 3.67
N LEU A 181 -13.09 -17.72 4.52
CA LEU A 181 -12.55 -18.21 5.79
C LEU A 181 -13.65 -18.74 6.70
N ARG A 182 -14.77 -18.03 6.82
CA ARG A 182 -15.94 -18.47 7.59
C ARG A 182 -16.46 -19.83 7.15
N ILE A 183 -16.69 -20.02 5.84
CA ILE A 183 -17.18 -21.28 5.29
C ILE A 183 -16.19 -22.41 5.60
N THR A 184 -14.91 -22.18 5.39
CA THR A 184 -13.87 -23.19 5.61
C THR A 184 -13.77 -23.62 7.08
N LEU A 185 -13.83 -22.66 8.01
CA LEU A 185 -13.83 -22.96 9.46
C LEU A 185 -15.05 -23.78 9.88
N LEU A 186 -16.24 -23.48 9.33
CA LEU A 186 -17.45 -24.25 9.58
C LEU A 186 -17.35 -25.66 9.00
N LEU A 187 -16.85 -25.78 7.75
CA LEU A 187 -16.63 -27.09 7.11
C LEU A 187 -15.60 -27.93 7.85
N PHE A 188 -14.50 -27.32 8.33
CA PHE A 188 -13.52 -28.03 9.16
C PHE A 188 -14.15 -28.65 10.41
N SER A 189 -15.13 -27.97 11.00
CA SER A 189 -15.82 -28.49 12.18
C SER A 189 -16.86 -29.60 11.85
N VAL A 190 -17.43 -29.63 10.65
CA VAL A 190 -18.52 -30.54 10.27
C VAL A 190 -18.05 -31.73 9.45
N CYS A 191 -17.18 -31.52 8.44
CA CYS A 191 -16.80 -32.57 7.50
C CYS A 191 -16.15 -33.81 8.15
N PRO A 192 -15.25 -33.66 9.17
CA PRO A 192 -14.71 -34.86 9.85
C PRO A 192 -15.75 -35.66 10.60
N ILE A 193 -16.80 -35.03 11.14
CA ILE A 193 -17.91 -35.73 11.81
C ILE A 193 -18.70 -36.52 10.78
N VAL A 194 -19.04 -35.96 9.64
CA VAL A 194 -19.72 -36.64 8.54
C VAL A 194 -18.87 -37.81 8.02
N ALA A 195 -17.56 -37.58 7.84
CA ALA A 195 -16.63 -38.62 7.42
C ALA A 195 -16.54 -39.77 8.42
N ALA A 196 -16.63 -39.49 9.73
CA ALA A 196 -16.63 -40.54 10.76
C ALA A 196 -17.91 -41.42 10.73
N VAL A 197 -19.06 -40.79 10.52
CA VAL A 197 -20.31 -41.54 10.30
C VAL A 197 -20.19 -42.42 9.06
N PHE A 198 -19.65 -41.91 7.95
CA PHE A 198 -19.42 -42.70 6.74
C PHE A 198 -18.42 -43.84 6.98
N GLN A 199 -17.32 -43.61 7.70
CA GLN A 199 -16.29 -44.61 8.02
C GLN A 199 -16.84 -45.76 8.89
N PHE A 200 -17.93 -45.51 9.63
CA PHE A 200 -18.60 -46.54 10.40
C PHE A 200 -19.22 -47.62 9.48
N TYR A 201 -19.84 -47.18 8.36
CA TYR A 201 -20.47 -48.08 7.38
C TYR A 201 -19.47 -48.63 6.35
N ALA A 202 -18.44 -47.82 5.99
CA ALA A 202 -17.42 -48.15 4.99
C ALA A 202 -16.13 -48.68 5.65
N TYR A 203 -16.17 -49.86 6.24
CA TYR A 203 -15.00 -50.44 6.92
C TYR A 203 -13.80 -50.60 5.96
N GLY A 204 -12.61 -50.25 6.46
CA GLY A 204 -11.34 -50.33 5.70
C GLY A 204 -11.05 -49.11 4.80
N ILE A 205 -11.76 -47.99 4.99
CA ILE A 205 -11.48 -46.74 4.37
C ILE A 205 -11.14 -45.70 5.44
N SER A 206 -10.07 -44.94 5.25
CA SER A 206 -9.60 -43.88 6.17
C SER A 206 -10.21 -42.52 5.84
N SER A 207 -11.55 -42.48 5.78
CA SER A 207 -12.25 -41.24 5.35
C SER A 207 -12.06 -40.08 6.30
N VAL A 208 -11.99 -40.30 7.61
CA VAL A 208 -11.79 -39.23 8.61
C VAL A 208 -10.43 -38.56 8.46
N ASN A 209 -9.34 -39.35 8.38
CA ASN A 209 -7.99 -38.86 8.33
C ASN A 209 -7.72 -38.09 7.01
N ILE A 210 -8.23 -38.59 5.90
CA ILE A 210 -8.17 -37.93 4.59
C ILE A 210 -8.97 -36.63 4.63
N THR A 211 -10.19 -36.64 5.18
CA THR A 211 -11.05 -35.44 5.22
C THR A 211 -10.47 -34.35 6.11
N ILE A 212 -10.00 -34.69 7.32
CA ILE A 212 -9.48 -33.68 8.25
C ILE A 212 -8.19 -33.05 7.72
N SER A 213 -7.32 -33.85 7.06
CA SER A 213 -6.11 -33.34 6.43
C SER A 213 -6.42 -32.48 5.20
N ALA A 214 -7.37 -32.87 4.36
CA ALA A 214 -7.83 -32.04 3.25
C ALA A 214 -8.43 -30.71 3.74
N MET A 215 -9.19 -30.73 4.84
CA MET A 215 -9.74 -29.52 5.45
C MET A 215 -8.64 -28.62 6.04
N ALA A 216 -7.54 -29.15 6.54
CA ALA A 216 -6.38 -28.38 6.99
C ALA A 216 -5.76 -27.60 5.81
N ILE A 217 -5.52 -28.29 4.69
CA ILE A 217 -5.01 -27.66 3.45
C ILE A 217 -5.94 -26.55 2.98
N ILE A 218 -7.25 -26.82 2.92
CA ILE A 218 -8.24 -25.83 2.48
C ILE A 218 -8.27 -24.64 3.44
N LEU A 219 -8.21 -24.87 4.74
CA LEU A 219 -8.15 -23.78 5.73
C LEU A 219 -6.92 -22.92 5.56
N TYR A 220 -5.76 -23.52 5.32
CA TYR A 220 -4.54 -22.77 5.02
C TYR A 220 -4.71 -21.87 3.80
N LEU A 221 -5.23 -22.40 2.69
CA LEU A 221 -5.41 -21.63 1.44
C LEU A 221 -6.35 -20.43 1.65
N PHE A 222 -7.48 -20.65 2.33
CA PHE A 222 -8.42 -19.57 2.59
C PHE A 222 -7.91 -18.57 3.64
N ALA A 223 -7.17 -19.01 4.64
CA ALA A 223 -6.49 -18.13 5.59
C ALA A 223 -5.48 -17.23 4.88
N PHE A 224 -4.71 -17.79 3.94
CA PHE A 224 -3.74 -17.04 3.14
C PHE A 224 -4.41 -16.02 2.22
N VAL A 225 -5.49 -16.40 1.53
CA VAL A 225 -6.27 -15.50 0.65
C VAL A 225 -6.91 -14.36 1.45
N ASP A 226 -7.50 -14.66 2.61
CA ASP A 226 -8.17 -13.65 3.45
C ASP A 226 -7.16 -12.63 3.99
N MET A 227 -5.99 -13.11 4.39
CA MET A 227 -4.89 -12.29 4.83
C MET A 227 -4.36 -11.36 3.72
N ASN A 228 -4.13 -11.88 2.51
CA ASN A 228 -3.66 -11.08 1.38
C ASN A 228 -4.65 -9.95 1.05
N LYS A 229 -5.96 -10.23 1.09
CA LYS A 229 -7.00 -9.20 0.92
C LYS A 229 -6.96 -8.13 2.01
N THR A 230 -6.66 -8.49 3.25
CA THR A 230 -6.54 -7.53 4.35
C THR A 230 -5.33 -6.63 4.17
N VAL A 231 -4.18 -7.19 3.76
CA VAL A 231 -2.95 -6.43 3.45
C VAL A 231 -3.17 -5.49 2.27
N GLU A 232 -3.81 -5.97 1.21
CA GLU A 232 -4.12 -5.17 0.02
C GLU A 232 -5.02 -3.98 0.37
N ARG A 233 -6.05 -4.19 1.20
CA ARG A 233 -6.92 -3.10 1.68
C ARG A 233 -6.14 -2.07 2.51
N ALA A 234 -5.30 -2.52 3.44
CA ALA A 234 -4.49 -1.62 4.26
C ALA A 234 -3.53 -0.80 3.39
N ARG A 235 -2.89 -1.42 2.40
CA ARG A 235 -2.01 -0.75 1.43
C ARG A 235 -2.76 0.30 0.59
N ASN A 236 -3.97 -0.01 0.13
CA ASN A 236 -4.76 0.93 -0.65
C ASN A 236 -5.16 2.16 0.18
N ILE A 237 -5.56 1.95 1.45
CA ILE A 237 -5.86 3.04 2.38
C ILE A 237 -4.62 3.94 2.60
N GLU A 238 -3.45 3.34 2.78
CA GLU A 238 -2.18 4.07 2.93
C GLU A 238 -1.84 4.88 1.67
N ILE A 239 -1.99 4.29 0.48
CA ILE A 239 -1.77 4.99 -0.79
C ILE A 239 -2.73 6.19 -0.93
N ASP A 240 -4.01 6.01 -0.61
CA ASP A 240 -4.99 7.09 -0.71
C ASP A 240 -4.71 8.21 0.31
N TYR A 241 -4.25 7.85 1.51
CA TYR A 241 -3.81 8.81 2.52
C TYR A 241 -2.60 9.62 2.03
N LEU A 242 -1.55 8.96 1.51
CA LEU A 242 -0.35 9.63 0.99
C LEU A 242 -0.65 10.55 -0.19
N LYS A 243 -1.54 10.13 -1.11
CA LYS A 243 -1.99 10.98 -2.22
C LYS A 243 -2.72 12.23 -1.73
N LYS A 244 -3.56 12.09 -0.71
CA LYS A 244 -4.25 13.23 -0.11
C LYS A 244 -3.26 14.17 0.56
N GLU A 245 -2.34 13.67 1.36
CA GLU A 245 -1.30 14.47 2.03
C GLU A 245 -0.44 15.23 1.01
N GLN A 246 -0.01 14.56 -0.08
CA GLN A 246 0.73 15.21 -1.16
C GLN A 246 -0.06 16.37 -1.79
N LYS A 247 -1.36 16.16 -2.04
CA LYS A 247 -2.23 17.21 -2.59
C LYS A 247 -2.41 18.39 -1.62
N ASP A 248 -2.56 18.10 -0.32
CA ASP A 248 -2.73 19.12 0.70
C ASP A 248 -1.43 19.96 0.84
N ILE A 249 -0.25 19.34 0.76
CA ILE A 249 1.04 20.01 0.77
C ILE A 249 1.20 20.91 -0.47
N GLN A 250 0.84 20.40 -1.65
CA GLN A 250 0.90 21.17 -2.89
C GLN A 250 -0.01 22.40 -2.82
N LEU A 251 -1.24 22.24 -2.37
CA LEU A 251 -2.19 23.34 -2.19
C LEU A 251 -1.67 24.39 -1.20
N LEU A 252 -1.07 23.95 -0.09
CA LEU A 252 -0.46 24.85 0.89
C LEU A 252 0.71 25.64 0.29
N PHE A 253 1.54 24.99 -0.52
CA PHE A 253 2.62 25.65 -1.25
C PHE A 253 2.08 26.73 -2.21
N GLU A 254 1.08 26.41 -3.02
CA GLU A 254 0.42 27.33 -3.95
C GLU A 254 -0.12 28.55 -3.21
N GLN A 255 -0.91 28.33 -2.16
CA GLN A 255 -1.49 29.41 -1.35
C GLN A 255 -0.41 30.28 -0.67
N THR A 256 0.70 29.67 -0.24
CA THR A 256 1.81 30.38 0.39
C THR A 256 2.54 31.26 -0.62
N ALA A 257 2.80 30.74 -1.83
CA ALA A 257 3.43 31.50 -2.91
C ALA A 257 2.55 32.68 -3.35
N GLU A 258 1.24 32.47 -3.53
CA GLU A 258 0.29 33.54 -3.87
C GLU A 258 0.18 34.60 -2.75
N ALA A 259 0.15 34.18 -1.49
CA ALA A 259 0.10 35.08 -0.36
C ALA A 259 1.37 35.94 -0.27
N LEU A 260 2.55 35.34 -0.53
CA LEU A 260 3.82 36.07 -0.58
C LEU A 260 3.86 37.08 -1.74
N ALA A 261 3.47 36.68 -2.95
CA ALA A 261 3.37 37.54 -4.11
C ALA A 261 2.40 38.73 -3.84
N SER A 262 1.23 38.44 -3.26
CA SER A 262 0.25 39.45 -2.89
C SER A 262 0.79 40.45 -1.83
N ALA A 263 1.59 39.97 -0.87
CA ALA A 263 2.22 40.83 0.13
C ALA A 263 3.29 41.75 -0.48
N ILE A 264 4.02 41.24 -1.48
CA ILE A 264 5.01 42.04 -2.24
C ILE A 264 4.30 43.08 -3.11
N ASP A 265 3.25 42.67 -3.83
CA ASP A 265 2.41 43.59 -4.62
C ASP A 265 1.80 44.70 -3.75
N ALA A 266 1.36 44.38 -2.52
CA ALA A 266 0.81 45.39 -1.59
C ALA A 266 1.87 46.42 -1.11
N LYS A 267 3.16 46.07 -1.14
CA LYS A 267 4.26 47.00 -0.82
C LYS A 267 4.41 48.05 -1.88
N ASP A 268 4.17 47.72 -3.15
CA ASP A 268 4.18 48.64 -4.28
C ASP A 268 2.73 49.01 -4.67
N LYS A 269 2.32 50.26 -4.45
CA LYS A 269 0.94 50.74 -4.66
C LYS A 269 0.36 50.48 -6.05
N TYR A 270 1.21 50.16 -7.03
CA TYR A 270 0.84 50.08 -8.44
C TYR A 270 0.79 48.69 -9.00
N THR A 271 1.08 47.70 -8.16
CA THR A 271 1.28 46.30 -8.61
C THR A 271 0.18 45.33 -8.18
N HIS A 272 -0.98 45.81 -7.74
CA HIS A 272 -2.06 44.89 -7.30
C HIS A 272 -2.40 43.86 -8.39
N GLY A 273 -2.12 42.57 -8.09
CA GLY A 273 -2.29 41.46 -9.00
C GLY A 273 -1.33 41.40 -10.18
N HIS A 274 -0.28 42.22 -10.17
CA HIS A 274 0.78 42.26 -11.17
C HIS A 274 1.51 40.92 -11.25
N SER A 275 1.99 40.43 -10.11
CA SER A 275 2.76 39.21 -10.03
C SER A 275 2.00 38.01 -10.63
N ASN A 276 0.69 37.88 -10.36
CA ASN A 276 -0.15 36.85 -10.95
C ASN A 276 -0.27 37.00 -12.47
N ARG A 277 -0.52 38.21 -12.97
CA ARG A 277 -0.63 38.44 -14.41
C ARG A 277 0.68 38.15 -15.14
N VAL A 278 1.82 38.59 -14.60
CA VAL A 278 3.14 38.26 -15.16
C VAL A 278 3.38 36.77 -15.18
N ALA A 279 3.01 36.05 -14.11
CA ALA A 279 3.11 34.59 -14.07
C ALA A 279 2.24 33.91 -15.13
N ASP A 280 0.99 34.35 -15.28
CA ASP A 280 0.07 33.84 -16.31
C ASP A 280 0.61 34.05 -17.71
N TYR A 281 1.09 35.26 -18.02
CA TYR A 281 1.68 35.58 -19.33
C TYR A 281 2.95 34.76 -19.59
N THR A 282 3.82 34.62 -18.58
CA THR A 282 5.03 33.81 -18.70
C THR A 282 4.72 32.36 -18.95
N ARG A 283 3.70 31.80 -18.26
CA ARG A 283 3.21 30.46 -18.47
C ARG A 283 2.70 30.25 -19.90
N MET A 284 1.89 31.18 -20.42
CA MET A 284 1.38 31.12 -21.79
C MET A 284 2.51 31.14 -22.83
N ILE A 285 3.57 31.92 -22.59
CA ILE A 285 4.78 31.95 -23.45
C ILE A 285 5.45 30.55 -23.40
N ALA A 286 5.62 29.98 -22.21
CA ALA A 286 6.28 28.72 -22.02
C ALA A 286 5.49 27.55 -22.69
N GLU A 287 4.16 27.53 -22.55
CA GLU A 287 3.26 26.58 -23.24
C GLU A 287 3.41 26.65 -24.76
N GLU A 288 3.44 27.85 -25.35
CA GLU A 288 3.60 28.03 -26.79
C GLU A 288 5.03 27.64 -27.28
N LEU A 289 6.02 27.66 -26.39
CA LEU A 289 7.37 27.15 -26.63
C LEU A 289 7.48 25.64 -26.44
N GLY A 290 6.39 24.95 -26.07
CA GLY A 290 6.32 23.49 -25.90
C GLY A 290 6.78 22.99 -24.54
N VAL A 291 6.77 23.83 -23.50
CA VAL A 291 7.04 23.40 -22.11
C VAL A 291 5.77 22.82 -21.50
N GLU A 292 5.88 21.68 -20.83
CA GLU A 292 4.75 20.97 -20.21
C GLU A 292 5.11 20.44 -18.82
N GLY A 293 4.11 20.02 -18.04
CA GLY A 293 4.27 19.34 -16.76
C GLY A 293 4.91 20.19 -15.66
N GLU A 294 5.73 19.56 -14.82
CA GLU A 294 6.35 20.17 -13.64
C GLU A 294 7.21 21.39 -13.98
N GLU A 295 7.82 21.41 -15.15
CA GLU A 295 8.63 22.54 -15.59
C GLU A 295 7.78 23.79 -15.88
N LEU A 296 6.56 23.61 -16.39
CA LEU A 296 5.62 24.70 -16.60
C LEU A 296 5.14 25.29 -15.27
N ASP A 297 4.85 24.45 -14.29
CA ASP A 297 4.49 24.89 -12.95
C ASP A 297 5.66 25.63 -12.28
N ARG A 298 6.89 25.14 -12.45
CA ARG A 298 8.11 25.81 -11.99
C ARG A 298 8.23 27.22 -12.56
N ILE A 299 8.07 27.36 -13.88
CA ILE A 299 8.13 28.65 -14.58
C ILE A 299 7.09 29.62 -14.03
N TYR A 300 5.86 29.12 -13.80
CA TYR A 300 4.79 29.93 -13.21
C TYR A 300 5.18 30.50 -11.84
N TYR A 301 5.68 29.66 -10.92
CA TYR A 301 6.03 30.13 -9.58
C TYR A 301 7.27 31.02 -9.55
N VAL A 302 8.24 30.79 -10.43
CA VAL A 302 9.38 31.70 -10.58
C VAL A 302 8.93 33.08 -11.06
N ALA A 303 8.04 33.13 -12.05
CA ALA A 303 7.48 34.38 -12.54
C ALA A 303 6.58 35.05 -11.49
N LEU A 304 5.80 34.27 -10.71
CA LEU A 304 4.97 34.79 -9.63
C LEU A 304 5.80 35.52 -8.55
N LEU A 305 7.00 35.01 -8.29
CA LEU A 305 7.89 35.55 -7.25
C LEU A 305 9.05 36.39 -7.78
N HIS A 306 9.05 36.75 -9.06
CA HIS A 306 10.18 37.47 -9.70
C HIS A 306 10.58 38.75 -8.96
N ASP A 307 9.61 39.43 -8.40
CA ASP A 307 9.76 40.72 -7.71
C ASP A 307 9.93 40.58 -6.18
N CYS A 308 10.13 39.38 -5.64
CA CYS A 308 10.19 39.16 -4.18
C CYS A 308 11.29 39.96 -3.47
N GLY A 309 12.35 40.30 -4.18
CA GLY A 309 13.42 41.13 -3.65
C GLY A 309 13.04 42.60 -3.35
N LYS A 310 11.88 43.07 -3.84
CA LYS A 310 11.34 44.41 -3.46
C LYS A 310 11.10 44.54 -1.95
N ILE A 311 11.04 43.43 -1.22
CA ILE A 311 10.98 43.46 0.25
C ILE A 311 12.18 44.17 0.87
N GLY A 312 13.36 44.08 0.24
CA GLY A 312 14.59 44.75 0.68
C GLY A 312 14.68 46.26 0.32
N VAL A 313 13.81 46.75 -0.59
CA VAL A 313 13.83 48.15 -1.02
C VAL A 313 13.06 49.01 0.00
N PRO A 314 13.65 50.14 0.48
CA PRO A 314 12.97 51.09 1.38
C PRO A 314 11.71 51.71 0.75
N ASP A 315 10.60 51.76 1.52
CA ASP A 315 9.29 52.27 1.04
C ASP A 315 9.37 53.71 0.50
N LYS A 316 10.20 54.54 1.11
CA LYS A 316 10.43 55.93 0.67
C LYS A 316 10.98 56.04 -0.74
N ILE A 317 11.72 55.06 -1.22
CA ILE A 317 12.27 54.97 -2.57
C ILE A 317 11.27 54.31 -3.50
N LEU A 318 10.74 53.13 -3.09
CA LEU A 318 9.80 52.35 -3.90
C LEU A 318 8.52 53.11 -4.23
N ARG A 319 8.02 53.95 -3.29
CA ARG A 319 6.77 54.74 -3.41
C ARG A 319 6.99 56.22 -3.73
N LYS A 320 8.21 56.59 -4.12
CA LYS A 320 8.55 58.00 -4.42
C LYS A 320 7.72 58.50 -5.61
N PRO A 321 6.99 59.61 -5.48
CA PRO A 321 6.16 60.12 -6.56
C PRO A 321 6.97 60.89 -7.64
N GLU A 322 8.19 61.36 -7.33
CA GLU A 322 9.07 62.02 -8.27
C GLU A 322 9.99 61.02 -8.98
N ARG A 323 10.73 61.52 -10.00
CA ARG A 323 11.77 60.73 -10.65
C ARG A 323 12.88 60.37 -9.66
N LEU A 324 13.31 59.10 -9.71
CA LEU A 324 14.45 58.62 -8.94
C LEU A 324 15.75 59.29 -9.45
N ASN A 325 16.64 59.62 -8.52
CA ASN A 325 18.00 59.93 -8.88
C ASN A 325 18.82 58.65 -9.11
N ASP A 326 20.07 58.74 -9.55
CA ASP A 326 20.90 57.61 -9.90
C ASP A 326 21.16 56.68 -8.69
N GLU A 327 21.39 57.27 -7.49
CA GLU A 327 21.60 56.50 -6.25
C GLU A 327 20.32 55.70 -5.84
N GLU A 328 19.17 56.36 -5.91
CA GLU A 328 17.88 55.71 -5.61
C GLU A 328 17.55 54.63 -6.64
N PHE A 329 17.92 54.83 -7.91
CA PHE A 329 17.74 53.86 -8.95
C PHE A 329 18.62 52.61 -8.73
N GLU A 330 19.88 52.77 -8.27
CA GLU A 330 20.72 51.65 -7.88
C GLU A 330 20.10 50.84 -6.72
N VAL A 331 19.45 51.52 -5.75
CA VAL A 331 18.72 50.80 -4.68
C VAL A 331 17.53 50.03 -5.24
N ILE A 332 16.80 50.56 -6.23
CA ILE A 332 15.73 49.80 -6.91
C ILE A 332 16.30 48.55 -7.61
N LYS A 333 17.42 48.70 -8.36
CA LYS A 333 18.04 47.58 -9.07
C LYS A 333 18.42 46.41 -8.12
N SER A 334 18.78 46.73 -6.87
CA SER A 334 19.15 45.68 -5.90
C SER A 334 18.07 44.66 -5.62
N HIS A 335 16.78 44.94 -5.96
CA HIS A 335 15.71 43.94 -5.77
C HIS A 335 15.94 42.66 -6.58
N THR A 336 16.60 42.75 -7.73
CA THR A 336 16.90 41.56 -8.54
C THR A 336 17.89 40.64 -7.82
N VAL A 337 18.94 41.20 -7.23
CA VAL A 337 19.94 40.46 -6.46
C VAL A 337 19.31 39.87 -5.20
N HIS A 338 18.61 40.71 -4.43
CA HIS A 338 17.90 40.20 -3.22
C HIS A 338 16.85 39.15 -3.58
N GLY A 339 16.15 39.28 -4.71
CA GLY A 339 15.19 38.28 -5.18
C GLY A 339 15.85 36.95 -5.51
N GLY A 340 16.99 36.99 -6.21
CA GLY A 340 17.80 35.79 -6.46
C GLY A 340 18.23 35.12 -5.17
N GLU A 341 18.80 35.87 -4.22
CA GLU A 341 19.22 35.33 -2.91
C GLU A 341 18.07 34.71 -2.10
N ILE A 342 16.91 35.36 -2.08
CA ILE A 342 15.71 34.83 -1.39
C ILE A 342 15.28 33.51 -2.01
N LEU A 343 15.19 33.42 -3.33
CA LEU A 343 14.69 32.26 -4.03
C LEU A 343 15.70 31.10 -4.05
N ASP A 344 17.00 31.36 -3.97
CA ASP A 344 18.04 30.33 -3.85
C ASP A 344 17.94 29.49 -2.59
N HIS A 345 17.15 29.92 -1.59
CA HIS A 345 16.82 29.08 -0.43
C HIS A 345 15.88 27.93 -0.78
N PHE A 346 15.13 27.98 -1.88
CA PHE A 346 14.27 26.90 -2.37
C PHE A 346 15.08 25.82 -3.11
N LYS A 347 15.90 25.06 -2.38
CA LYS A 347 16.79 24.03 -2.94
C LYS A 347 16.08 22.90 -3.71
N SER A 348 14.79 22.73 -3.49
CA SER A 348 13.96 21.73 -4.19
C SER A 348 13.57 22.14 -5.61
N LEU A 349 13.73 23.42 -5.96
CA LEU A 349 13.41 23.96 -7.27
C LEU A 349 14.72 24.47 -7.89
N ASN A 350 15.27 23.76 -8.86
CA ASN A 350 16.51 24.14 -9.52
C ASN A 350 16.39 25.51 -10.21
N ASN A 351 17.39 26.39 -10.02
CA ASN A 351 17.54 27.68 -10.70
C ASN A 351 16.33 28.63 -10.55
N VAL A 352 15.59 28.56 -9.44
CA VAL A 352 14.44 29.45 -9.19
C VAL A 352 14.87 30.90 -9.06
N GLY A 353 16.03 31.15 -8.48
CA GLY A 353 16.60 32.49 -8.32
C GLY A 353 16.94 33.20 -9.64
N GLU A 354 17.23 32.46 -10.72
CA GLU A 354 17.63 33.04 -12.00
C GLU A 354 16.55 33.94 -12.63
N GLY A 355 15.27 33.56 -12.47
CA GLY A 355 14.16 34.36 -12.95
C GLY A 355 14.11 35.72 -12.27
N ALA A 356 14.21 35.77 -10.94
CA ALA A 356 14.21 36.99 -10.17
C ALA A 356 15.51 37.82 -10.37
N LEU A 357 16.64 37.14 -10.48
CA LEU A 357 17.95 37.82 -10.65
C LEU A 357 18.09 38.53 -12.00
N TYR A 358 17.61 37.88 -13.09
CA TYR A 358 17.93 38.32 -14.46
C TYR A 358 16.73 38.85 -15.27
N HIS A 359 15.52 39.01 -14.71
CA HIS A 359 14.34 39.43 -15.47
C HIS A 359 14.44 40.88 -16.00
N HIS A 360 15.38 41.69 -15.49
CA HIS A 360 15.70 43.03 -16.00
C HIS A 360 16.94 43.07 -16.89
N GLU A 361 17.52 41.91 -17.20
CA GLU A 361 18.51 41.86 -18.27
C GLU A 361 17.85 42.11 -19.62
N ARG A 362 18.60 42.75 -20.51
CA ARG A 362 18.15 43.08 -21.86
C ARG A 362 18.90 42.26 -22.87
N TYR A 363 18.25 41.85 -23.92
CA TYR A 363 18.86 41.04 -24.96
C TYR A 363 20.08 41.66 -25.60
N ASP A 364 20.16 43.04 -25.64
CA ASP A 364 21.28 43.80 -26.14
C ASP A 364 22.46 43.95 -25.13
N GLY A 365 22.32 43.43 -23.88
CA GLY A 365 23.33 43.52 -22.83
C GLY A 365 23.38 44.86 -22.07
N ARG A 366 22.37 45.72 -22.23
CA ARG A 366 22.25 47.01 -21.51
C ARG A 366 21.34 46.92 -20.29
N GLY A 367 21.04 45.69 -19.84
CA GLY A 367 20.24 45.42 -18.66
C GLY A 367 21.04 45.39 -17.37
N TYR A 368 20.45 44.89 -16.32
CA TYR A 368 21.06 44.69 -15.01
C TYR A 368 20.58 43.39 -14.39
N PRO A 369 21.30 42.79 -13.42
CA PRO A 369 22.45 43.34 -12.66
C PRO A 369 23.83 43.15 -13.34
N GLU A 370 23.99 42.18 -14.24
CA GLU A 370 25.30 41.76 -14.77
C GLU A 370 25.55 42.24 -16.19
N GLY A 371 24.54 42.72 -16.92
CA GLY A 371 24.65 43.12 -18.32
C GLY A 371 24.79 41.92 -19.27
N ARG A 372 24.17 40.78 -18.95
CA ARG A 372 24.15 39.59 -19.80
C ARG A 372 23.50 39.89 -21.14
N LYS A 373 23.95 39.20 -22.19
CA LYS A 373 23.49 39.44 -23.56
C LYS A 373 23.00 38.16 -24.25
N GLY A 374 21.95 38.31 -25.04
CA GLY A 374 21.46 37.24 -25.90
C GLY A 374 21.00 36.03 -25.12
N GLU A 375 21.47 34.85 -25.52
CA GLU A 375 21.11 33.58 -24.91
C GLU A 375 21.87 33.27 -23.60
N ASP A 376 22.87 34.10 -23.22
CA ASP A 376 23.49 34.00 -21.89
C ASP A 376 22.52 34.42 -20.76
N ILE A 377 21.42 35.10 -21.11
CA ILE A 377 20.30 35.36 -20.20
C ILE A 377 19.45 34.09 -20.11
N PRO A 378 19.16 33.55 -18.91
CA PRO A 378 18.31 32.39 -18.74
C PRO A 378 16.97 32.56 -19.46
N LEU A 379 16.49 31.46 -20.10
CA LEU A 379 15.25 31.51 -20.88
C LEU A 379 14.05 32.00 -20.06
N ILE A 380 13.94 31.58 -18.81
CA ILE A 380 12.88 32.03 -17.90
C ILE A 380 12.92 33.56 -17.66
N ALA A 381 14.10 34.13 -17.48
CA ALA A 381 14.27 35.55 -17.28
C ALA A 381 13.89 36.35 -18.54
N ARG A 382 14.24 35.84 -19.75
CA ARG A 382 13.83 36.43 -21.03
C ARG A 382 12.31 36.43 -21.22
N MET A 383 11.62 35.33 -20.78
CA MET A 383 10.15 35.26 -20.82
C MET A 383 9.51 36.24 -19.84
N ILE A 384 10.00 36.31 -18.60
CA ILE A 384 9.52 37.24 -17.58
C ILE A 384 9.73 38.69 -18.05
N CYS A 385 10.87 39.03 -18.66
CA CYS A 385 11.16 40.37 -19.18
C CYS A 385 10.08 40.88 -20.16
N VAL A 386 9.60 40.04 -21.07
CA VAL A 386 8.52 40.37 -22.02
C VAL A 386 7.20 40.53 -21.30
N ALA A 387 6.85 39.58 -20.42
CA ALA A 387 5.60 39.54 -19.67
C ALA A 387 5.45 40.72 -18.71
N ASP A 388 6.50 41.04 -17.93
CA ASP A 388 6.54 42.17 -17.02
C ASP A 388 6.45 43.51 -17.77
N SER A 389 7.24 43.67 -18.84
CA SER A 389 7.17 44.88 -19.67
C SER A 389 5.78 45.08 -20.28
N PHE A 390 5.13 44.01 -20.73
CA PHE A 390 3.76 44.05 -21.23
C PHE A 390 2.77 44.49 -20.14
N ASP A 391 2.80 43.84 -18.95
CA ASP A 391 1.91 44.23 -17.85
C ASP A 391 2.12 45.68 -17.43
N ALA A 392 3.35 46.12 -17.41
CA ALA A 392 3.70 47.50 -17.15
C ALA A 392 3.12 48.51 -18.20
N MET A 393 3.03 48.10 -19.46
CA MET A 393 2.44 48.91 -20.52
C MET A 393 0.91 48.87 -20.52
N ASN A 394 0.32 47.72 -20.17
CA ASN A 394 -1.12 47.49 -20.15
C ASN A 394 -1.81 47.91 -18.85
N SER A 395 -1.06 48.40 -17.87
CA SER A 395 -1.55 48.87 -16.56
C SER A 395 -1.46 50.40 -16.43
N ASN A 396 -2.39 51.01 -15.65
CA ASN A 396 -2.31 52.42 -15.30
C ASN A 396 -1.23 52.62 -14.24
N ARG A 397 -0.28 53.52 -14.47
CA ARG A 397 0.75 53.95 -13.52
C ARG A 397 0.56 55.43 -13.17
N VAL A 398 1.11 55.89 -12.04
CA VAL A 398 0.95 57.29 -11.56
C VAL A 398 1.29 58.31 -12.61
N TYR A 399 2.28 58.01 -13.42
CA TYR A 399 2.82 58.94 -14.41
C TYR A 399 2.32 58.72 -15.82
N ARG A 400 1.55 57.63 -16.07
CA ARG A 400 1.14 57.24 -17.42
C ARG A 400 -0.12 56.41 -17.38
N LYS A 401 -1.11 56.80 -18.19
CA LYS A 401 -2.25 55.91 -18.54
C LYS A 401 -1.74 54.69 -19.30
N LYS A 402 -2.49 53.58 -19.24
CA LYS A 402 -2.20 52.42 -20.07
C LYS A 402 -2.08 52.80 -21.55
N LEU A 403 -1.20 52.12 -22.25
CA LEU A 403 -1.03 52.32 -23.70
C LEU A 403 -2.19 51.68 -24.46
N THR A 404 -2.43 52.16 -25.71
CA THR A 404 -3.35 51.46 -26.61
C THR A 404 -2.78 50.10 -27.07
N LYS A 405 -3.64 49.24 -27.54
CA LYS A 405 -3.20 47.94 -28.09
C LYS A 405 -2.17 48.11 -29.22
N GLU A 406 -2.41 49.06 -30.11
CA GLU A 406 -1.49 49.37 -31.22
C GLU A 406 -0.14 49.84 -30.71
N ASP A 407 -0.12 50.73 -29.73
CA ASP A 407 1.13 51.25 -29.16
C ASP A 407 1.95 50.15 -28.48
N ILE A 408 1.29 49.25 -27.75
CA ILE A 408 1.96 48.12 -27.11
C ILE A 408 2.57 47.18 -28.13
N LEU A 409 1.80 46.78 -29.15
CA LEU A 409 2.30 45.93 -30.23
C LEU A 409 3.51 46.56 -30.94
N ASN A 410 3.43 47.84 -31.25
CA ASN A 410 4.52 48.58 -31.87
C ASN A 410 5.76 48.69 -30.97
N GLU A 411 5.59 48.89 -29.67
CA GLU A 411 6.70 48.99 -28.71
C GLU A 411 7.42 47.64 -28.54
N ILE A 412 6.67 46.53 -28.48
CA ILE A 412 7.27 45.19 -28.43
C ILE A 412 8.03 44.89 -29.73
N GLU A 413 7.42 45.14 -30.87
CA GLU A 413 8.04 44.91 -32.19
C GLU A 413 9.31 45.75 -32.36
N LYS A 414 9.29 47.02 -31.96
CA LYS A 414 10.44 47.95 -32.03
C LYS A 414 11.61 47.54 -31.16
N ASN A 415 11.32 46.96 -29.99
CA ASN A 415 12.35 46.55 -29.02
C ASN A 415 12.80 45.08 -29.19
N LYS A 416 12.38 44.43 -30.23
CA LYS A 416 12.81 43.10 -30.61
C LYS A 416 14.30 43.08 -30.98
N GLY A 417 15.07 42.18 -30.40
CA GLY A 417 16.52 42.09 -30.55
C GLY A 417 17.31 43.15 -29.75
N THR A 418 16.62 44.09 -29.03
CA THR A 418 17.25 45.03 -28.12
C THR A 418 16.88 44.75 -26.67
N GLN A 419 15.68 45.09 -26.23
CA GLN A 419 15.21 44.73 -24.90
C GLN A 419 14.77 43.28 -24.86
N PHE A 420 14.06 42.80 -25.85
CA PHE A 420 13.40 41.51 -25.89
C PHE A 420 14.11 40.48 -26.79
N ASP A 421 14.13 39.22 -26.34
CA ASP A 421 14.49 38.12 -27.21
C ASP A 421 13.53 38.05 -28.42
N PRO A 422 14.06 38.07 -29.67
CA PRO A 422 13.22 38.07 -30.86
C PRO A 422 12.22 36.92 -30.93
N LYS A 423 12.63 35.71 -30.56
CA LYS A 423 11.80 34.51 -30.59
C LYS A 423 10.65 34.59 -29.58
N ILE A 424 10.96 35.03 -28.35
CA ILE A 424 9.97 35.17 -27.29
C ILE A 424 8.99 36.28 -27.61
N ALA A 425 9.49 37.42 -28.13
CA ALA A 425 8.65 38.54 -28.56
C ALA A 425 7.68 38.13 -29.69
N ASP A 426 8.12 37.31 -30.67
CA ASP A 426 7.26 36.81 -31.73
C ASP A 426 6.16 35.88 -31.20
N VAL A 427 6.50 34.99 -30.31
CA VAL A 427 5.52 34.11 -29.61
C VAL A 427 4.51 34.98 -28.87
N PHE A 428 4.93 35.95 -28.10
CA PHE A 428 4.05 36.77 -27.30
C PHE A 428 3.12 37.67 -28.16
N LEU A 429 3.65 38.26 -29.24
CA LEU A 429 2.85 38.99 -30.21
C LEU A 429 1.80 38.09 -30.87
N GLY A 430 2.12 36.85 -31.15
CA GLY A 430 1.18 35.80 -31.64
C GLY A 430 0.05 35.57 -30.66
N LEU A 431 0.34 35.45 -29.36
CA LEU A 431 -0.64 35.26 -28.29
C LEU A 431 -1.61 36.46 -28.18
N ILE A 432 -1.12 37.70 -28.31
CA ILE A 432 -1.95 38.90 -28.30
C ILE A 432 -2.85 38.96 -29.58
N LYS A 433 -2.25 38.70 -30.74
CA LYS A 433 -2.98 38.74 -32.02
C LYS A 433 -4.05 37.69 -32.12
N SER A 434 -3.83 36.50 -31.59
CA SER A 434 -4.82 35.41 -31.56
C SER A 434 -5.93 35.62 -30.52
N GLY A 435 -5.83 36.63 -29.65
CA GLY A 435 -6.81 36.87 -28.58
C GLY A 435 -6.69 35.95 -27.38
N LYS A 436 -5.63 35.13 -27.28
CA LYS A 436 -5.35 34.34 -26.08
C LYS A 436 -5.02 35.21 -24.86
N ILE A 437 -4.42 36.40 -25.10
CA ILE A 437 -4.19 37.42 -24.08
C ILE A 437 -5.20 38.54 -24.28
N ASP A 438 -6.10 38.73 -23.32
CA ASP A 438 -7.11 39.78 -23.33
C ASP A 438 -6.52 41.09 -22.81
N MET A 439 -6.60 42.11 -23.60
CA MET A 439 -6.17 43.47 -23.26
C MET A 439 -7.38 44.28 -22.80
N LYS A 440 -7.75 44.11 -21.51
CA LYS A 440 -8.85 44.89 -20.89
C LYS A 440 -8.51 46.34 -20.71
#